data_273869cf7c3a7a4ab3e38c507fce2613
#
_entry.id   273869cf7c3a7a4ab3e38c507fce2613
#
_cell.length_a   1.000
_cell.length_b   1.000
_cell.length_c   1.000
_cell.angle_alpha   90.00
_cell.angle_beta   90.00
_cell.angle_gamma   90.00
#
_symmetry.space_group_name_H-M   'P 1'
#
loop_
_entity.id
_entity.type
_entity.pdbx_description
1 polymer ?
#
loop_
_entity_poly.entity_id
_entity_poly.type
_entity_poly.pdbx_seq_one_letter_code
_entity_poly.pdbx_strand_id
1 'polypeptide(L)'
;MRKFQFQLQLSAIVAVAAILACAPATAQRKPAPVQSYKVIATFPHDTTSFTQGLVFAADGQLYESTGLEGESTLRRVDINTGQTLQRIDVPAQYFAEGLAMVGDDLLQLTWRHKIGFVYDRHTFKQKRTFSYKTEGWGIAYDGTANLVMSDGSDTLTFLDPKSFAVVKTLRVMEAGRPVGNLNELEWIEGEIWANVWMTDRIARISPNTGEVNAWIDLATLFPLAERRPPADVLNGIAYDKATRRIYITGKKWPRLYQITVG
;
A
#
# COMPACT_ATOMS: atom_id res chain seq x y z
N MET A 1 68.52 65.69 34.60
CA MET A 1 68.50 64.25 34.75
C MET A 1 67.09 63.75 34.35
N ARG A 2 66.89 63.19 33.10
CA ARG A 2 65.63 62.70 32.60
C ARG A 2 65.69 61.19 32.71
N LYS A 3 64.70 60.56 33.42
CA LYS A 3 64.52 59.14 33.54
C LYS A 3 63.68 58.66 32.35
N PHE A 4 64.23 57.77 31.57
CA PHE A 4 63.47 57.03 30.52
C PHE A 4 62.70 55.83 31.16
N GLN A 5 61.39 55.78 31.00
CA GLN A 5 60.58 54.60 31.31
C GLN A 5 60.40 53.81 30.05
N PHE A 6 60.82 52.53 30.06
CA PHE A 6 60.52 51.53 29.04
C PHE A 6 59.19 50.89 29.39
N GLN A 7 58.21 51.02 28.49
CA GLN A 7 56.96 50.22 28.53
C GLN A 7 57.16 48.97 27.71
N LEU A 8 57.09 47.81 28.36
CA LEU A 8 56.94 46.52 27.69
C LEU A 8 55.47 46.33 27.27
N GLN A 9 55.24 46.24 25.98
CA GLN A 9 53.92 45.74 25.44
C GLN A 9 53.95 44.21 25.34
N LEU A 10 53.12 43.55 26.14
CA LEU A 10 52.83 42.13 26.02
C LEU A 10 51.79 41.93 24.93
N SER A 11 52.19 41.33 23.80
CA SER A 11 51.23 40.88 22.75
C SER A 11 50.68 39.52 23.13
N ALA A 12 49.43 39.48 23.49
CA ALA A 12 48.71 38.23 23.70
C ALA A 12 48.33 37.59 22.37
N ILE A 13 48.91 36.45 22.04
CA ILE A 13 48.53 35.64 20.88
C ILE A 13 47.31 34.80 21.31
N VAL A 14 46.13 35.14 20.78
CA VAL A 14 44.90 34.32 20.93
C VAL A 14 44.94 33.22 19.87
N ALA A 15 45.23 32.00 20.29
CA ALA A 15 45.12 30.83 19.44
C ALA A 15 43.63 30.43 19.32
N VAL A 16 43.01 30.69 18.19
CA VAL A 16 41.66 30.19 17.85
C VAL A 16 41.78 28.72 17.43
N ALA A 17 41.43 27.81 18.33
CA ALA A 17 41.29 26.40 18.01
C ALA A 17 39.98 26.20 17.20
N ALA A 18 40.10 25.97 15.88
CA ALA A 18 38.98 25.57 15.05
C ALA A 18 38.58 24.12 15.39
N ILE A 19 37.47 23.95 16.11
CA ILE A 19 36.85 22.64 16.32
C ILE A 19 36.19 22.26 15.01
N LEU A 20 36.82 21.40 14.21
CA LEU A 20 36.17 20.71 13.11
C LEU A 20 35.13 19.72 13.71
N ALA A 21 33.88 20.14 13.74
CA ALA A 21 32.77 19.22 13.99
C ALA A 21 32.69 18.21 12.84
N CYS A 22 33.24 17.03 13.05
CA CYS A 22 33.00 15.89 12.15
C CYS A 22 31.51 15.55 12.22
N ALA A 23 30.71 16.01 11.24
CA ALA A 23 29.35 15.52 11.08
C ALA A 23 29.41 14.00 10.86
N PRO A 24 28.61 13.19 11.57
CA PRO A 24 28.60 11.77 11.34
C PRO A 24 28.24 11.52 9.88
N ALA A 25 29.09 10.80 9.15
CA ALA A 25 28.81 10.36 7.80
C ALA A 25 27.51 9.54 7.88
N THR A 26 26.42 10.07 7.32
CA THR A 26 25.18 9.32 7.17
C THR A 26 25.51 8.11 6.30
N ALA A 27 25.59 6.93 6.90
CA ALA A 27 25.80 5.70 6.19
C ALA A 27 24.73 5.63 5.09
N GLN A 28 25.15 5.63 3.84
CA GLN A 28 24.26 5.59 2.69
C GLN A 28 23.49 4.26 2.77
N ARG A 29 22.19 4.33 3.12
CA ARG A 29 21.34 3.13 3.19
C ARG A 29 21.29 2.49 1.81
N LYS A 30 21.51 1.18 1.75
CA LYS A 30 21.45 0.44 0.48
C LYS A 30 20.00 0.39 -0.01
N PRO A 31 19.77 0.47 -1.33
CA PRO A 31 18.45 0.20 -1.91
C PRO A 31 17.95 -1.19 -1.51
N ALA A 32 16.64 -1.31 -1.35
CA ALA A 32 16.00 -2.58 -1.08
C ALA A 32 16.20 -3.56 -2.27
N PRO A 33 16.42 -4.86 -2.01
CA PRO A 33 16.61 -5.84 -3.06
C PRO A 33 15.34 -6.00 -3.91
N VAL A 34 15.50 -6.32 -5.18
CA VAL A 34 14.40 -6.76 -6.04
C VAL A 34 14.35 -8.28 -5.98
N GLN A 35 13.23 -8.81 -5.51
CA GLN A 35 12.99 -10.24 -5.42
C GLN A 35 12.41 -10.77 -6.72
N SER A 36 12.81 -12.00 -7.08
CA SER A 36 12.24 -12.73 -8.19
C SER A 36 10.85 -13.27 -7.84
N TYR A 37 10.05 -13.55 -8.85
CA TYR A 37 8.77 -14.24 -8.70
C TYR A 37 8.65 -15.38 -9.72
N LYS A 38 7.74 -16.31 -9.45
CA LYS A 38 7.32 -17.35 -10.40
C LYS A 38 5.80 -17.39 -10.46
N VAL A 39 5.25 -17.49 -11.67
CA VAL A 39 3.82 -17.76 -11.88
C VAL A 39 3.59 -19.25 -11.66
N ILE A 40 2.69 -19.57 -10.74
CA ILE A 40 2.30 -20.93 -10.37
C ILE A 40 1.05 -21.36 -11.13
N ALA A 41 0.08 -20.44 -11.24
CA ALA A 41 -1.17 -20.66 -11.95
C ALA A 41 -1.72 -19.33 -12.47
N THR A 42 -2.60 -19.43 -13.47
CA THR A 42 -3.29 -18.29 -14.06
C THR A 42 -4.76 -18.60 -14.12
N PHE A 43 -5.60 -17.65 -13.70
CA PHE A 43 -7.05 -17.77 -13.65
C PHE A 43 -7.69 -16.68 -14.52
N PRO A 44 -8.89 -16.92 -15.05
CA PRO A 44 -9.66 -15.88 -15.71
C PRO A 44 -9.97 -14.73 -14.74
N HIS A 45 -10.02 -13.51 -15.28
CA HIS A 45 -10.44 -12.33 -14.53
C HIS A 45 -11.33 -11.45 -15.42
N ASP A 46 -12.34 -10.83 -14.84
CA ASP A 46 -13.32 -10.02 -15.56
C ASP A 46 -12.71 -8.70 -16.04
N THR A 47 -12.59 -8.51 -17.35
CA THR A 47 -12.04 -7.31 -17.97
C THR A 47 -12.88 -6.05 -17.77
N THR A 48 -14.07 -6.16 -17.18
CA THR A 48 -14.87 -5.01 -16.73
C THR A 48 -14.47 -4.54 -15.34
N SER A 49 -13.71 -5.34 -14.58
CA SER A 49 -13.27 -5.04 -13.23
C SER A 49 -12.15 -3.99 -13.22
N PHE A 50 -12.47 -2.74 -12.90
CA PHE A 50 -11.48 -1.73 -12.57
C PHE A 50 -11.03 -1.95 -11.12
N THR A 51 -10.19 -2.98 -10.92
CA THR A 51 -9.82 -3.50 -9.59
C THR A 51 -9.17 -2.46 -8.73
N GLN A 52 -9.72 -2.25 -7.53
CA GLN A 52 -9.22 -1.32 -6.52
C GLN A 52 -8.94 -1.98 -5.17
N GLY A 53 -9.44 -3.18 -4.96
CA GLY A 53 -9.15 -3.96 -3.77
C GLY A 53 -9.52 -5.42 -3.97
N LEU A 54 -8.71 -6.31 -3.40
CA LEU A 54 -8.92 -7.76 -3.39
C LEU A 54 -8.71 -8.29 -1.99
N VAL A 55 -9.50 -9.27 -1.56
CA VAL A 55 -9.28 -9.92 -0.29
C VAL A 55 -9.83 -11.35 -0.29
N PHE A 56 -9.08 -12.28 0.32
CA PHE A 56 -9.57 -13.62 0.62
C PHE A 56 -10.19 -13.70 2.00
N ALA A 57 -11.33 -14.35 2.11
CA ALA A 57 -11.85 -14.81 3.37
C ALA A 57 -11.16 -16.11 3.81
N ALA A 58 -11.24 -16.43 5.10
CA ALA A 58 -10.64 -17.65 5.65
C ALA A 58 -11.20 -18.96 5.04
N ASP A 59 -12.37 -18.92 4.47
CA ASP A 59 -13.02 -20.04 3.75
C ASP A 59 -12.58 -20.14 2.28
N GLY A 60 -11.60 -19.33 1.85
CA GLY A 60 -11.06 -19.32 0.49
C GLY A 60 -11.91 -18.55 -0.53
N GLN A 61 -12.96 -17.84 -0.07
CA GLN A 61 -13.79 -17.02 -0.95
C GLN A 61 -13.10 -15.71 -1.28
N LEU A 62 -13.00 -15.36 -2.57
CA LEU A 62 -12.43 -14.11 -3.07
C LEU A 62 -13.50 -13.02 -3.16
N TYR A 63 -13.16 -11.82 -2.66
CA TYR A 63 -13.96 -10.60 -2.79
C TYR A 63 -13.15 -9.54 -3.52
N GLU A 64 -13.85 -8.71 -4.31
CA GLU A 64 -13.25 -7.66 -5.13
C GLU A 64 -14.06 -6.36 -5.02
N SER A 65 -13.34 -5.25 -4.86
CA SER A 65 -13.84 -3.89 -4.99
C SER A 65 -13.40 -3.33 -6.34
N THR A 66 -14.35 -2.81 -7.12
CA THR A 66 -14.05 -2.18 -8.41
C THR A 66 -14.43 -0.70 -8.39
N GLY A 67 -13.57 0.14 -9.00
CA GLY A 67 -13.76 1.58 -9.11
C GLY A 67 -14.57 2.00 -10.33
N LEU A 68 -14.53 3.30 -10.60
CA LEU A 68 -15.22 4.13 -11.58
C LEU A 68 -16.58 4.65 -11.08
N GLU A 69 -16.77 5.98 -11.16
CA GLU A 69 -18.05 6.61 -10.78
C GLU A 69 -19.18 6.08 -11.67
N GLY A 70 -20.28 5.66 -11.04
CA GLY A 70 -21.41 5.06 -11.71
C GLY A 70 -21.24 3.57 -12.07
N GLU A 71 -20.02 3.00 -11.94
CA GLU A 71 -19.71 1.59 -12.27
C GLU A 71 -19.11 0.82 -11.10
N SER A 72 -18.84 1.49 -9.98
CA SER A 72 -18.20 0.89 -8.80
C SER A 72 -19.04 -0.22 -8.18
N THR A 73 -18.38 -1.32 -7.82
CA THR A 73 -19.06 -2.50 -7.27
C THR A 73 -18.31 -3.14 -6.11
N LEU A 74 -19.02 -3.91 -5.30
CA LEU A 74 -18.46 -4.93 -4.43
C LEU A 74 -18.92 -6.30 -4.96
N ARG A 75 -17.97 -7.23 -5.11
CA ARG A 75 -18.21 -8.54 -5.75
C ARG A 75 -17.68 -9.69 -4.90
N ARG A 76 -18.34 -10.82 -4.97
CA ARG A 76 -17.81 -12.13 -4.62
C ARG A 76 -17.52 -12.88 -5.91
N VAL A 77 -16.31 -13.40 -6.07
CA VAL A 77 -15.81 -13.92 -7.34
C VAL A 77 -15.44 -15.40 -7.21
N ASP A 78 -15.81 -16.20 -8.20
CA ASP A 78 -15.26 -17.55 -8.37
C ASP A 78 -13.88 -17.42 -9.02
N ILE A 79 -12.85 -17.77 -8.29
CA ILE A 79 -11.45 -17.66 -8.75
C ILE A 79 -11.18 -18.53 -9.98
N ASN A 80 -11.82 -19.70 -10.12
CA ASN A 80 -11.52 -20.63 -11.20
C ASN A 80 -12.10 -20.17 -12.54
N THR A 81 -13.20 -19.45 -12.50
CA THR A 81 -13.94 -19.01 -13.70
C THR A 81 -13.88 -17.51 -13.94
N GLY A 82 -13.48 -16.72 -12.94
CA GLY A 82 -13.56 -15.26 -12.95
C GLY A 82 -14.98 -14.70 -12.88
N GLN A 83 -15.98 -15.57 -12.69
CA GLN A 83 -17.38 -15.16 -12.67
C GLN A 83 -17.77 -14.49 -11.37
N THR A 84 -18.56 -13.44 -11.46
CA THR A 84 -19.17 -12.79 -10.30
C THR A 84 -20.32 -13.64 -9.76
N LEU A 85 -20.17 -14.16 -8.54
CA LEU A 85 -21.17 -14.98 -7.85
C LEU A 85 -22.22 -14.13 -7.13
N GLN A 86 -21.80 -12.96 -6.65
CA GLN A 86 -22.66 -11.99 -5.96
C GLN A 86 -22.10 -10.59 -6.19
N ARG A 87 -22.99 -9.62 -6.37
CA ARG A 87 -22.60 -8.22 -6.64
C ARG A 87 -23.59 -7.27 -6.01
N ILE A 88 -23.07 -6.13 -5.53
CA ILE A 88 -23.86 -4.91 -5.34
C ILE A 88 -23.19 -3.75 -6.06
N ASP A 89 -23.99 -2.83 -6.54
CA ASP A 89 -23.50 -1.56 -7.07
C ASP A 89 -23.35 -0.57 -5.93
N VAL A 90 -22.20 0.14 -5.92
CA VAL A 90 -21.97 1.27 -5.02
C VAL A 90 -22.75 2.47 -5.56
N PRO A 91 -23.36 3.33 -4.70
CA PRO A 91 -24.08 4.50 -5.20
C PRO A 91 -23.25 5.34 -6.17
N ALA A 92 -23.87 5.75 -7.29
CA ALA A 92 -23.21 6.26 -8.49
C ALA A 92 -22.26 7.45 -8.27
N GLN A 93 -22.47 8.23 -7.22
CA GLN A 93 -21.61 9.36 -6.87
C GLN A 93 -20.25 8.95 -6.29
N TYR A 94 -20.07 7.69 -5.90
CA TYR A 94 -18.82 7.22 -5.28
C TYR A 94 -17.95 6.46 -6.28
N PHE A 95 -16.67 6.76 -6.25
CA PHE A 95 -15.64 5.91 -6.80
C PHE A 95 -15.15 4.99 -5.69
N ALA A 96 -15.47 3.70 -5.76
CA ALA A 96 -15.01 2.73 -4.75
C ALA A 96 -13.53 2.39 -4.96
N GLU A 97 -12.88 2.12 -3.84
CA GLU A 97 -11.45 1.90 -3.74
C GLU A 97 -11.13 0.63 -2.95
N GLY A 98 -10.06 0.62 -2.18
CA GLY A 98 -9.54 -0.52 -1.45
C GLY A 98 -10.56 -1.29 -0.64
N LEU A 99 -10.29 -2.57 -0.41
CA LEU A 99 -11.14 -3.53 0.28
C LEU A 99 -10.35 -4.30 1.34
N ALA A 100 -10.85 -4.34 2.55
CA ALA A 100 -10.31 -5.18 3.62
C ALA A 100 -11.42 -5.99 4.28
N MET A 101 -11.04 -7.02 5.02
CA MET A 101 -11.98 -7.84 5.78
C MET A 101 -11.58 -7.93 7.26
N VAL A 102 -12.55 -7.71 8.16
CA VAL A 102 -12.40 -7.86 9.60
C VAL A 102 -13.52 -8.77 10.12
N GLY A 103 -13.19 -10.00 10.42
CA GLY A 103 -14.20 -11.03 10.71
C GLY A 103 -15.11 -11.25 9.50
N ASP A 104 -16.42 -11.05 9.68
CA ASP A 104 -17.41 -11.12 8.60
C ASP A 104 -17.80 -9.74 8.01
N ASP A 105 -17.03 -8.71 8.32
CA ASP A 105 -17.22 -7.37 7.80
C ASP A 105 -16.26 -7.09 6.63
N LEU A 106 -16.81 -6.71 5.47
CA LEU A 106 -16.07 -6.15 4.34
C LEU A 106 -16.06 -4.63 4.45
N LEU A 107 -14.88 -4.04 4.43
CA LEU A 107 -14.64 -2.61 4.52
C LEU A 107 -14.18 -2.09 3.18
N GLN A 108 -15.00 -1.28 2.51
CA GLN A 108 -14.72 -0.71 1.20
C GLN A 108 -14.53 0.81 1.32
N LEU A 109 -13.41 1.32 0.82
CA LEU A 109 -13.14 2.75 0.78
C LEU A 109 -13.81 3.42 -0.42
N THR A 110 -13.87 4.75 -0.37
CA THR A 110 -14.15 5.60 -1.54
C THR A 110 -13.01 6.60 -1.75
N TRP A 111 -12.77 7.01 -2.97
CA TRP A 111 -11.65 7.88 -3.31
C TRP A 111 -11.70 9.24 -2.57
N ARG A 112 -12.46 10.19 -3.10
CA ARG A 112 -12.46 11.59 -2.63
C ARG A 112 -13.53 11.90 -1.62
N HIS A 113 -14.55 11.07 -1.51
CA HIS A 113 -15.66 11.29 -0.60
C HIS A 113 -15.31 11.04 0.86
N LYS A 114 -14.16 10.37 1.14
CA LYS A 114 -13.65 10.12 2.49
C LYS A 114 -14.64 9.37 3.38
N ILE A 115 -15.42 8.52 2.75
CA ILE A 115 -16.41 7.65 3.39
C ILE A 115 -16.05 6.21 3.04
N GLY A 116 -16.04 5.34 4.04
CA GLY A 116 -15.97 3.91 3.85
C GLY A 116 -17.30 3.25 4.19
N PHE A 117 -17.59 2.17 3.54
CA PHE A 117 -18.74 1.32 3.76
C PHE A 117 -18.33 0.05 4.48
N VAL A 118 -19.15 -0.42 5.41
CA VAL A 118 -19.00 -1.72 6.05
C VAL A 118 -20.18 -2.58 5.65
N TYR A 119 -19.89 -3.73 5.02
CA TYR A 119 -20.89 -4.69 4.56
C TYR A 119 -20.73 -6.03 5.27
N ASP A 120 -21.81 -6.73 5.44
CA ASP A 120 -21.80 -8.15 5.78
C ASP A 120 -21.33 -8.97 4.56
N ARG A 121 -20.30 -9.78 4.71
CA ARG A 121 -19.69 -10.49 3.57
C ARG A 121 -20.59 -11.55 2.92
N HIS A 122 -21.57 -12.08 3.64
CA HIS A 122 -22.47 -13.14 3.12
C HIS A 122 -23.65 -12.55 2.36
N THR A 123 -24.20 -11.45 2.86
CA THR A 123 -25.42 -10.86 2.32
C THR A 123 -25.17 -9.60 1.51
N PHE A 124 -23.99 -9.00 1.62
CA PHE A 124 -23.63 -7.68 1.10
C PHE A 124 -24.53 -6.54 1.63
N LYS A 125 -25.28 -6.80 2.71
CA LYS A 125 -26.05 -5.76 3.36
C LYS A 125 -25.10 -4.77 4.04
N GLN A 126 -25.26 -3.49 3.71
CA GLN A 126 -24.51 -2.42 4.38
C GLN A 126 -24.93 -2.36 5.86
N LYS A 127 -23.95 -2.43 6.76
CA LYS A 127 -24.14 -2.36 8.21
C LYS A 127 -23.97 -0.93 8.73
N ARG A 128 -22.95 -0.23 8.26
CA ARG A 128 -22.60 1.12 8.70
C ARG A 128 -21.66 1.81 7.71
N THR A 129 -21.39 3.07 7.95
CA THR A 129 -20.33 3.84 7.28
C THR A 129 -19.30 4.30 8.30
N PHE A 130 -18.14 4.68 7.80
CA PHE A 130 -17.11 5.38 8.58
C PHE A 130 -16.48 6.48 7.72
N SER A 131 -15.71 7.37 8.35
CA SER A 131 -15.07 8.47 7.65
C SER A 131 -13.58 8.53 7.97
N TYR A 132 -12.80 9.07 7.05
CA TYR A 132 -11.37 9.31 7.18
C TYR A 132 -11.00 10.69 6.62
N LYS A 133 -9.76 11.17 6.87
CA LYS A 133 -9.42 12.57 6.61
C LYS A 133 -8.80 12.83 5.23
N THR A 134 -8.15 11.83 4.66
CA THR A 134 -7.43 11.92 3.36
C THR A 134 -8.28 11.35 2.22
N GLU A 135 -7.74 11.20 1.03
CA GLU A 135 -8.30 10.28 0.04
C GLU A 135 -8.19 8.84 0.57
N GLY A 136 -9.02 7.93 0.09
CA GLY A 136 -8.90 6.51 0.38
C GLY A 136 -8.47 5.78 -0.89
N TRP A 137 -7.33 5.06 -0.84
CA TRP A 137 -6.84 4.27 -1.97
C TRP A 137 -6.83 2.77 -1.63
N GLY A 138 -5.87 2.29 -0.87
CA GLY A 138 -5.82 0.90 -0.42
C GLY A 138 -6.15 0.77 1.07
N ILE A 139 -6.58 -0.42 1.48
CA ILE A 139 -6.80 -0.76 2.89
C ILE A 139 -6.52 -2.24 3.10
N ALA A 140 -5.79 -2.58 4.16
CA ALA A 140 -5.52 -3.94 4.61
C ALA A 140 -5.76 -4.08 6.11
N TYR A 141 -6.02 -5.30 6.58
CA TYR A 141 -6.15 -5.63 8.00
C TYR A 141 -4.95 -6.48 8.47
N ASP A 142 -4.28 -6.08 9.54
CA ASP A 142 -3.10 -6.78 10.07
C ASP A 142 -3.42 -8.14 10.72
N GLY A 143 -4.69 -8.50 10.75
CA GLY A 143 -5.16 -9.75 11.33
C GLY A 143 -5.32 -9.72 12.85
N THR A 144 -5.00 -8.60 13.52
CA THR A 144 -5.01 -8.50 14.99
C THR A 144 -5.67 -7.24 15.50
N ALA A 145 -5.12 -6.07 15.21
CA ALA A 145 -5.48 -4.85 15.90
C ALA A 145 -5.68 -3.62 15.00
N ASN A 146 -5.16 -3.61 13.76
CA ASN A 146 -5.15 -2.40 12.97
C ASN A 146 -5.58 -2.62 11.52
N LEU A 147 -6.31 -1.65 10.99
CA LEU A 147 -6.40 -1.42 9.56
C LEU A 147 -5.23 -0.53 9.14
N VAL A 148 -4.69 -0.75 7.95
CA VAL A 148 -3.66 0.09 7.33
C VAL A 148 -4.23 0.65 6.05
N MET A 149 -4.23 1.98 5.90
CA MET A 149 -4.82 2.68 4.76
C MET A 149 -3.77 3.51 4.04
N SER A 150 -3.80 3.49 2.71
CA SER A 150 -3.04 4.38 1.82
C SER A 150 -3.94 5.48 1.24
N ASP A 151 -3.31 6.56 0.76
CA ASP A 151 -3.98 7.71 0.15
C ASP A 151 -3.22 8.27 -1.07
N GLY A 152 -2.31 7.48 -1.64
CA GLY A 152 -1.45 7.88 -2.74
C GLY A 152 -0.20 8.66 -2.33
N SER A 153 -0.07 9.07 -1.08
CA SER A 153 1.15 9.68 -0.55
C SER A 153 2.20 8.63 -0.16
N ASP A 154 3.28 9.09 0.48
CA ASP A 154 4.29 8.24 1.11
C ASP A 154 3.93 7.83 2.54
N THR A 155 2.71 8.08 2.98
CA THR A 155 2.27 7.89 4.36
C THR A 155 1.13 6.87 4.44
N LEU A 156 1.32 5.85 5.25
CA LEU A 156 0.28 4.89 5.62
C LEU A 156 -0.35 5.30 6.94
N THR A 157 -1.68 5.24 7.02
CA THR A 157 -2.46 5.56 8.22
C THR A 157 -2.98 4.27 8.85
N PHE A 158 -2.66 4.05 10.12
CA PHE A 158 -3.20 2.94 10.90
C PHE A 158 -4.45 3.37 11.63
N LEU A 159 -5.52 2.58 11.51
CA LEU A 159 -6.82 2.85 12.11
C LEU A 159 -7.21 1.70 13.06
N ASP A 160 -7.89 2.03 14.14
CA ASP A 160 -8.60 1.05 14.95
C ASP A 160 -9.78 0.48 14.17
N PRO A 161 -9.94 -0.86 14.03
CA PRO A 161 -10.96 -1.45 13.16
C PRO A 161 -12.40 -1.31 13.67
N LYS A 162 -12.59 -0.89 14.93
CA LYS A 162 -13.94 -0.71 15.52
C LYS A 162 -14.39 0.74 15.45
N SER A 163 -13.53 1.66 15.89
CA SER A 163 -13.82 3.10 15.95
C SER A 163 -13.38 3.87 14.71
N PHE A 164 -12.49 3.30 13.89
CA PHE A 164 -11.82 3.95 12.75
C PHE A 164 -10.99 5.18 13.16
N ALA A 165 -10.69 5.31 14.44
CA ALA A 165 -9.79 6.35 14.93
C ALA A 165 -8.37 6.08 14.45
N VAL A 166 -7.65 7.17 14.11
CA VAL A 166 -6.23 7.07 13.75
C VAL A 166 -5.41 6.66 14.97
N VAL A 167 -4.69 5.55 14.86
CA VAL A 167 -3.79 5.02 15.89
C VAL A 167 -2.39 5.61 15.71
N LYS A 168 -1.88 5.57 14.49
CA LYS A 168 -0.57 6.12 14.11
C LYS A 168 -0.51 6.36 12.61
N THR A 169 0.51 7.09 12.19
CA THR A 169 0.94 7.18 10.79
C THR A 169 2.33 6.60 10.62
N LEU A 170 2.65 6.13 9.42
CA LEU A 170 3.94 5.52 9.10
C LEU A 170 4.39 6.03 7.74
N ARG A 171 5.52 6.73 7.72
CA ARG A 171 6.10 7.19 6.46
C ARG A 171 6.90 6.08 5.80
N VAL A 172 6.64 5.83 4.52
CA VAL A 172 7.32 4.79 3.74
C VAL A 172 8.56 5.35 3.06
N MET A 173 9.68 4.69 3.29
CA MET A 173 10.99 5.14 2.84
C MET A 173 11.77 4.01 2.18
N GLU A 174 12.60 4.35 1.19
CA GLU A 174 13.61 3.48 0.62
C GLU A 174 14.95 4.20 0.59
N ALA A 175 15.96 3.67 1.25
CA ALA A 175 17.31 4.25 1.28
C ALA A 175 17.33 5.75 1.60
N GLY A 176 16.43 6.21 2.49
CA GLY A 176 16.29 7.60 2.90
C GLY A 176 15.46 8.48 1.96
N ARG A 177 14.82 7.92 0.94
CA ARG A 177 13.90 8.62 0.04
C ARG A 177 12.46 8.19 0.26
N PRO A 178 11.47 9.10 0.21
CA PRO A 178 10.07 8.74 0.35
C PRO A 178 9.59 7.92 -0.86
N VAL A 179 8.72 6.94 -0.58
CA VAL A 179 8.03 6.14 -1.61
C VAL A 179 6.56 6.52 -1.62
N GLY A 180 6.15 7.30 -2.59
CA GLY A 180 4.76 7.71 -2.79
C GLY A 180 4.00 6.82 -3.76
N ASN A 181 2.78 7.26 -4.12
CA ASN A 181 1.85 6.53 -4.99
C ASN A 181 1.46 5.15 -4.42
N LEU A 182 1.48 5.00 -3.09
CA LEU A 182 1.03 3.77 -2.44
C LEU A 182 -0.46 3.60 -2.69
N ASN A 183 -0.84 2.47 -3.27
CA ASN A 183 -2.21 2.21 -3.71
C ASN A 183 -2.78 1.00 -2.97
N GLU A 184 -3.24 0.00 -3.70
CA GLU A 184 -3.84 -1.19 -3.12
C GLU A 184 -2.86 -1.89 -2.18
N LEU A 185 -3.37 -2.38 -1.05
CA LEU A 185 -2.61 -2.91 0.07
C LEU A 185 -3.06 -4.32 0.44
N GLU A 186 -2.09 -5.15 0.81
CA GLU A 186 -2.34 -6.44 1.44
C GLU A 186 -1.39 -6.68 2.62
N TRP A 187 -1.88 -7.38 3.64
CA TRP A 187 -1.08 -7.78 4.79
C TRP A 187 -0.62 -9.23 4.66
N ILE A 188 0.67 -9.43 4.39
CA ILE A 188 1.26 -10.74 4.14
C ILE A 188 2.37 -11.02 5.15
N GLU A 189 2.16 -12.00 6.02
CA GLU A 189 3.17 -12.55 6.94
C GLU A 189 3.94 -11.50 7.75
N GLY A 190 3.22 -10.49 8.26
CA GLY A 190 3.80 -9.45 9.10
C GLY A 190 4.38 -8.25 8.35
N GLU A 191 4.20 -8.19 7.03
CA GLU A 191 4.59 -7.06 6.18
C GLU A 191 3.39 -6.45 5.48
N ILE A 192 3.50 -5.17 5.14
CA ILE A 192 2.55 -4.47 4.26
C ILE A 192 3.08 -4.58 2.83
N TRP A 193 2.26 -5.15 1.95
CA TRP A 193 2.54 -5.18 0.52
C TRP A 193 1.70 -4.09 -0.14
N ALA A 194 2.31 -3.25 -0.96
CA ALA A 194 1.65 -2.11 -1.58
C ALA A 194 1.92 -2.06 -3.08
N ASN A 195 0.87 -2.01 -3.89
CA ASN A 195 1.01 -1.57 -5.27
C ASN A 195 1.52 -0.12 -5.29
N VAL A 196 2.49 0.18 -6.15
CA VAL A 196 2.92 1.56 -6.40
C VAL A 196 2.32 2.01 -7.73
N TRP A 197 1.31 2.87 -7.64
CA TRP A 197 0.52 3.31 -8.81
C TRP A 197 1.38 3.89 -9.92
N MET A 198 1.02 3.62 -11.17
CA MET A 198 1.75 3.92 -12.40
C MET A 198 3.08 3.16 -12.56
N THR A 199 3.28 2.11 -11.78
CA THR A 199 4.41 1.20 -11.95
C THR A 199 3.92 -0.25 -11.97
N ASP A 200 4.78 -1.17 -12.41
CA ASP A 200 4.54 -2.61 -12.29
C ASP A 200 5.29 -3.19 -11.06
N ARG A 201 5.34 -2.45 -9.96
CA ARG A 201 6.08 -2.84 -8.76
C ARG A 201 5.20 -2.91 -7.53
N ILE A 202 5.54 -3.85 -6.66
CA ILE A 202 4.98 -3.97 -5.31
C ILE A 202 6.11 -3.71 -4.32
N ALA A 203 5.85 -2.83 -3.36
CA ALA A 203 6.73 -2.59 -2.21
C ALA A 203 6.36 -3.54 -1.07
N ARG A 204 7.34 -4.24 -0.50
CA ARG A 204 7.22 -4.97 0.76
C ARG A 204 7.74 -4.06 1.88
N ILE A 205 6.86 -3.65 2.78
CA ILE A 205 7.10 -2.56 3.73
C ILE A 205 7.07 -3.09 5.16
N SER A 206 8.07 -2.73 5.95
CA SER A 206 8.09 -2.99 7.39
C SER A 206 7.03 -2.14 8.10
N PRO A 207 6.04 -2.72 8.81
CA PRO A 207 5.02 -1.97 9.53
C PRO A 207 5.55 -1.26 10.78
N ASN A 208 6.78 -1.59 11.19
CA ASN A 208 7.41 -1.00 12.35
C ASN A 208 8.25 0.24 12.01
N THR A 209 8.92 0.23 10.85
CA THR A 209 9.89 1.27 10.49
C THR A 209 9.47 2.09 9.26
N GLY A 210 8.56 1.58 8.42
CA GLY A 210 8.20 2.16 7.14
C GLY A 210 9.26 1.95 6.04
N GLU A 211 10.38 1.29 6.34
CA GLU A 211 11.38 0.99 5.32
C GLU A 211 10.85 -0.09 4.36
N VAL A 212 11.14 0.10 3.06
CA VAL A 212 10.91 -0.93 2.05
C VAL A 212 11.96 -2.03 2.25
N ASN A 213 11.51 -3.23 2.62
CA ASN A 213 12.37 -4.39 2.84
C ASN A 213 12.80 -5.04 1.51
N ALA A 214 11.91 -5.03 0.53
CA ALA A 214 12.15 -5.58 -0.80
C ALA A 214 11.14 -5.01 -1.82
N TRP A 215 11.50 -5.11 -3.08
CA TRP A 215 10.63 -4.87 -4.23
C TRP A 215 10.30 -6.16 -4.95
N ILE A 216 9.10 -6.25 -5.50
CA ILE A 216 8.72 -7.26 -6.49
C ILE A 216 8.47 -6.50 -7.79
N ASP A 217 9.26 -6.79 -8.82
CA ASP A 217 9.10 -6.19 -10.14
C ASP A 217 8.30 -7.15 -11.03
N LEU A 218 7.11 -6.74 -11.40
CA LEU A 218 6.12 -7.52 -12.16
C LEU A 218 5.97 -7.04 -13.61
N ALA A 219 6.92 -6.25 -14.14
CA ALA A 219 6.87 -5.73 -15.50
C ALA A 219 6.75 -6.83 -16.56
N THR A 220 7.23 -8.05 -16.26
CA THR A 220 7.15 -9.22 -17.15
C THR A 220 5.91 -10.09 -16.91
N LEU A 221 5.12 -9.84 -15.89
CA LEU A 221 3.91 -10.63 -15.55
C LEU A 221 2.81 -10.47 -16.62
N PHE A 222 2.52 -9.24 -16.97
CA PHE A 222 1.69 -8.85 -18.10
C PHE A 222 2.32 -7.61 -18.74
N PRO A 223 3.25 -7.80 -19.69
CA PRO A 223 4.04 -6.71 -20.24
C PRO A 223 3.19 -5.60 -20.87
N LEU A 224 3.59 -4.34 -20.68
CA LEU A 224 2.87 -3.18 -21.22
C LEU A 224 2.62 -3.30 -22.72
N ALA A 225 3.57 -3.88 -23.48
CA ALA A 225 3.43 -4.13 -24.92
C ALA A 225 2.29 -5.10 -25.27
N GLU A 226 1.87 -5.96 -24.35
CA GLU A 226 0.75 -6.92 -24.53
C GLU A 226 -0.58 -6.37 -24.03
N ARG A 227 -0.56 -5.33 -23.19
CA ARG A 227 -1.79 -4.70 -22.68
C ARG A 227 -2.53 -4.02 -23.81
N ARG A 228 -3.75 -4.44 -24.04
CA ARG A 228 -4.66 -3.79 -25.01
C ARG A 228 -5.83 -3.19 -24.22
N PRO A 229 -6.38 -2.06 -24.66
CA PRO A 229 -7.60 -1.56 -24.04
C PRO A 229 -8.66 -2.66 -23.95
N PRO A 230 -9.36 -2.77 -22.81
CA PRO A 230 -9.40 -1.82 -21.68
C PRO A 230 -8.36 -2.05 -20.58
N ALA A 231 -7.41 -2.99 -20.70
CA ALA A 231 -6.43 -3.30 -19.66
C ALA A 231 -5.58 -2.07 -19.29
N ASP A 232 -5.43 -1.80 -17.99
CA ASP A 232 -4.79 -0.64 -17.41
C ASP A 232 -3.65 -1.09 -16.47
N VAL A 233 -3.34 -0.35 -15.41
CA VAL A 233 -2.18 -0.57 -14.54
C VAL A 233 -2.34 -1.80 -13.64
N LEU A 234 -1.20 -2.31 -13.16
CA LEU A 234 -1.13 -3.27 -12.08
C LEU A 234 -1.83 -2.70 -10.83
N ASN A 235 -2.81 -3.42 -10.29
CA ASN A 235 -3.47 -3.09 -9.03
C ASN A 235 -4.31 -4.27 -8.54
N GLY A 236 -4.06 -4.72 -7.31
CA GLY A 236 -4.75 -5.83 -6.68
C GLY A 236 -3.79 -6.93 -6.25
N ILE A 237 -3.66 -7.08 -4.93
CA ILE A 237 -2.91 -8.13 -4.25
C ILE A 237 -3.91 -8.84 -3.34
N ALA A 238 -3.95 -10.17 -3.38
CA ALA A 238 -4.73 -10.93 -2.42
C ALA A 238 -3.91 -12.09 -1.85
N TYR A 239 -4.00 -12.32 -0.55
CA TYR A 239 -3.31 -13.38 0.15
C TYR A 239 -4.30 -14.38 0.76
N ASP A 240 -4.32 -15.59 0.22
CA ASP A 240 -5.02 -16.70 0.86
C ASP A 240 -4.16 -17.22 2.02
N LYS A 241 -4.49 -16.78 3.22
CA LYS A 241 -3.76 -17.11 4.44
C LYS A 241 -3.80 -18.60 4.77
N ALA A 242 -4.87 -19.31 4.39
CA ALA A 242 -5.03 -20.76 4.68
C ALA A 242 -4.07 -21.60 3.85
N THR A 243 -3.85 -21.22 2.58
CA THR A 243 -2.98 -21.94 1.65
C THR A 243 -1.63 -21.25 1.42
N ARG A 244 -1.42 -20.05 2.00
CA ARG A 244 -0.24 -19.20 1.83
C ARG A 244 0.05 -18.85 0.37
N ARG A 245 -1.01 -18.60 -0.40
CA ARG A 245 -0.93 -18.28 -1.83
C ARG A 245 -1.16 -16.79 -2.06
N ILE A 246 -0.34 -16.21 -2.94
CA ILE A 246 -0.39 -14.81 -3.32
C ILE A 246 -0.97 -14.70 -4.72
N TYR A 247 -1.92 -13.81 -4.89
CA TYR A 247 -2.60 -13.57 -6.16
C TYR A 247 -2.47 -12.10 -6.56
N ILE A 248 -2.21 -11.87 -7.85
CA ILE A 248 -1.95 -10.55 -8.41
C ILE A 248 -2.80 -10.34 -9.65
N THR A 249 -3.38 -9.17 -9.78
CA THR A 249 -4.06 -8.73 -11.00
C THR A 249 -3.81 -7.25 -11.29
N GLY A 250 -4.53 -6.68 -12.22
CA GLY A 250 -4.55 -5.26 -12.53
C GLY A 250 -5.92 -4.79 -12.97
N LYS A 251 -6.08 -3.48 -13.09
CA LYS A 251 -7.31 -2.84 -13.51
C LYS A 251 -7.68 -3.30 -14.92
N LYS A 252 -8.84 -3.95 -15.04
CA LYS A 252 -9.35 -4.53 -16.30
C LYS A 252 -8.41 -5.55 -16.95
N TRP A 253 -7.55 -6.20 -16.17
CA TRP A 253 -6.73 -7.28 -16.69
C TRP A 253 -7.59 -8.53 -16.94
N PRO A 254 -7.27 -9.33 -17.97
CA PRO A 254 -8.02 -10.54 -18.28
C PRO A 254 -7.63 -11.75 -17.42
N ARG A 255 -6.65 -11.57 -16.51
CA ARG A 255 -6.06 -12.67 -15.74
C ARG A 255 -5.76 -12.26 -14.30
N LEU A 256 -5.99 -13.21 -13.41
CA LEU A 256 -5.48 -13.24 -12.05
C LEU A 256 -4.33 -14.26 -11.98
N TYR A 257 -3.18 -13.87 -11.46
CA TYR A 257 -2.00 -14.71 -11.41
C TYR A 257 -1.72 -15.14 -9.99
N GLN A 258 -1.58 -16.45 -9.76
CA GLN A 258 -0.98 -16.97 -8.54
C GLN A 258 0.52 -16.97 -8.69
N ILE A 259 1.23 -16.35 -7.74
CA ILE A 259 2.69 -16.26 -7.76
C ILE A 259 3.31 -16.80 -6.47
N THR A 260 4.60 -17.11 -6.55
CA THR A 260 5.51 -17.22 -5.41
C THR A 260 6.61 -16.18 -5.55
N VAL A 261 7.13 -15.71 -4.43
CA VAL A 261 8.23 -14.75 -4.35
C VAL A 261 9.39 -15.42 -3.61
N GLY A 262 10.59 -15.29 -4.18
CA GLY A 262 11.80 -15.92 -3.67
C GLY A 262 13.00 -15.00 -3.62
#